data_85b64be056c22d69e5c80e46da8d84e8
#
_entry.id   85b64be056c22d69e5c80e46da8d84e8
#
_cell.length_a   1.000
_cell.length_b   1.000
_cell.length_c   1.000
_cell.angle_alpha   90.00
_cell.angle_beta   90.00
_cell.angle_gamma   90.00
#
_symmetry.space_group_name_H-M   'P 1'
#
loop_
_entity.id
_entity.type
_entity.pdbx_description
1 polymer ?
#
loop_
_entity_poly.entity_id
_entity_poly.type
_entity_poly.pdbx_seq_one_letter_code
_entity_poly.pdbx_strand_id
1 'polypeptide(L)'
;MKKHTDSGFTFDIQGDHAVVMEIDGNPQIVEIPGEIDGVPVTELAEYLFSGKSCQVIRIPSGVWKIGRYGFYNCRELEELWFSSDFTDLGSGAFTGCHKIRRMEVQMNSQESGLKEILSEVGEELQVHLYGEVEAMLWFPEYYEEGVENTPARILMTEVHGSGLYYRNCFQGKVFHFLEYDKRFELARAQESPDFLREMVYGRLYWPVGLTAKAKAQYEQYLQEH
;
A
#
# COMPACT_ATOMS: atom_id res chain seq x y z
N MET A 1 16.27 -15.56 23.58
CA MET A 1 15.41 -15.79 22.41
C MET A 1 14.76 -17.15 22.53
N LYS A 2 13.44 -17.21 22.75
CA LYS A 2 12.68 -18.45 22.67
C LYS A 2 12.06 -18.53 21.29
N LYS A 3 12.62 -19.37 20.41
CA LYS A 3 12.01 -19.64 19.11
C LYS A 3 10.83 -20.59 19.32
N HIS A 4 9.67 -20.18 18.88
CA HIS A 4 8.45 -20.98 18.80
C HIS A 4 8.11 -21.20 17.32
N THR A 5 7.74 -22.42 16.96
CA THR A 5 7.29 -22.73 15.58
C THR A 5 5.84 -23.20 15.67
N ASP A 6 4.96 -22.50 14.98
CA ASP A 6 3.57 -22.86 14.83
C ASP A 6 3.04 -22.48 13.45
N SER A 7 2.18 -23.34 12.90
CA SER A 7 1.46 -23.07 11.63
C SER A 7 2.34 -22.65 10.45
N GLY A 8 3.61 -23.10 10.42
CA GLY A 8 4.56 -22.76 9.36
C GLY A 8 5.30 -21.44 9.56
N PHE A 9 5.24 -20.86 10.76
CA PHE A 9 6.00 -19.68 11.13
C PHE A 9 6.93 -19.93 12.30
N THR A 10 8.06 -19.25 12.32
CA THR A 10 8.96 -19.17 13.47
C THR A 10 8.85 -17.79 14.09
N PHE A 11 8.64 -17.75 15.40
CA PHE A 11 8.49 -16.53 16.20
C PHE A 11 9.63 -16.37 17.20
N ASP A 12 9.97 -15.13 17.51
CA ASP A 12 10.77 -14.74 18.67
C ASP A 12 9.87 -14.01 19.67
N ILE A 13 9.63 -14.62 20.83
CA ILE A 13 8.82 -14.01 21.89
C ILE A 13 9.71 -13.11 22.76
N GLN A 14 9.39 -11.82 22.80
CA GLN A 14 10.15 -10.77 23.47
C GLN A 14 9.30 -10.12 24.57
N GLY A 15 9.14 -10.80 25.68
CA GLY A 15 8.33 -10.32 26.82
C GLY A 15 6.85 -10.40 26.54
N ASP A 16 6.21 -9.29 26.22
CA ASP A 16 4.77 -9.14 26.00
C ASP A 16 4.34 -9.13 24.53
N HIS A 17 5.29 -9.29 23.59
CA HIS A 17 5.01 -9.31 22.17
C HIS A 17 5.84 -10.36 21.42
N ALA A 18 5.45 -10.70 20.22
CA ALA A 18 6.13 -11.65 19.34
C ALA A 18 6.49 -11.00 17.99
N VAL A 19 7.65 -11.40 17.49
CA VAL A 19 8.16 -11.03 16.17
C VAL A 19 8.11 -12.26 15.27
N VAL A 20 7.53 -12.14 14.06
CA VAL A 20 7.60 -13.21 13.05
C VAL A 20 8.98 -13.18 12.41
N MET A 21 9.75 -14.25 12.58
CA MET A 21 11.14 -14.33 12.14
C MET A 21 11.32 -15.04 10.81
N GLU A 22 10.57 -16.10 10.57
CA GLU A 22 10.71 -16.95 9.38
C GLU A 22 9.34 -17.52 8.99
N ILE A 23 9.19 -17.83 7.72
CA ILE A 23 8.05 -18.56 7.15
C ILE A 23 8.55 -19.80 6.42
N ASP A 24 7.95 -20.95 6.72
CA ASP A 24 8.27 -22.23 6.09
C ASP A 24 7.73 -22.29 4.65
N GLY A 25 8.55 -22.84 3.76
CA GLY A 25 8.13 -23.09 2.38
C GLY A 25 7.86 -21.81 1.58
N ASN A 26 6.91 -21.90 0.66
CA ASN A 26 6.56 -20.84 -0.29
C ASN A 26 5.05 -20.89 -0.64
N PRO A 27 4.17 -20.67 0.35
CA PRO A 27 2.72 -20.71 0.14
C PRO A 27 2.27 -19.57 -0.76
N GLN A 28 1.21 -19.79 -1.55
CA GLN A 28 0.62 -18.74 -2.40
C GLN A 28 -0.15 -17.71 -1.57
N ILE A 29 -0.83 -18.17 -0.53
CA ILE A 29 -1.59 -17.31 0.40
C ILE A 29 -0.97 -17.48 1.78
N VAL A 30 -0.65 -16.36 2.41
CA VAL A 30 -0.09 -16.28 3.76
C VAL A 30 -1.06 -15.52 4.65
N GLU A 31 -1.48 -16.17 5.74
CA GLU A 31 -2.22 -15.54 6.82
C GLU A 31 -1.35 -15.58 8.08
N ILE A 32 -0.82 -14.43 8.48
CA ILE A 32 0.00 -14.32 9.67
C ILE A 32 -0.93 -14.37 10.89
N PRO A 33 -0.68 -15.25 11.90
CA PRO A 33 -1.49 -15.27 13.10
C PRO A 33 -1.32 -13.98 13.91
N GLY A 34 -2.41 -13.51 14.52
CA GLY A 34 -2.38 -12.30 15.35
C GLY A 34 -1.74 -12.52 16.73
N GLU A 35 -1.58 -13.77 17.15
CA GLU A 35 -0.96 -14.16 18.43
C GLU A 35 -0.29 -15.53 18.33
N ILE A 36 0.67 -15.77 19.20
CA ILE A 36 1.32 -17.06 19.43
C ILE A 36 1.40 -17.33 20.94
N ASP A 37 0.85 -18.46 21.41
CA ASP A 37 0.79 -18.81 22.84
C ASP A 37 0.17 -17.71 23.73
N GLY A 38 -0.83 -16.96 23.20
CA GLY A 38 -1.48 -15.84 23.89
C GLY A 38 -0.63 -14.56 23.93
N VAL A 39 0.49 -14.51 23.19
CA VAL A 39 1.34 -13.32 23.02
C VAL A 39 1.05 -12.67 21.67
N PRO A 40 0.70 -11.35 21.62
CA PRO A 40 0.37 -10.69 20.37
C PRO A 40 1.57 -10.60 19.42
N VAL A 41 1.32 -10.86 18.14
CA VAL A 41 2.28 -10.62 17.07
C VAL A 41 2.23 -9.14 16.67
N THR A 42 3.35 -8.44 16.80
CA THR A 42 3.40 -7.00 16.59
C THR A 42 4.45 -6.54 15.58
N GLU A 43 5.39 -7.40 15.22
CA GLU A 43 6.47 -7.06 14.30
C GLU A 43 6.74 -8.19 13.29
N LEU A 44 7.14 -7.81 12.09
CA LEU A 44 7.69 -8.70 11.06
C LEU A 44 9.19 -8.43 10.92
N ALA A 45 9.99 -9.49 10.93
CA ALA A 45 11.44 -9.39 10.85
C ALA A 45 11.94 -8.86 9.49
N GLU A 46 13.18 -8.42 9.46
CA GLU A 46 13.89 -8.08 8.24
C GLU A 46 13.94 -9.32 7.31
N TYR A 47 13.75 -9.08 5.99
CA TYR A 47 13.80 -10.11 4.94
C TYR A 47 12.79 -11.26 5.08
N LEU A 48 11.75 -11.15 5.93
CA LEU A 48 10.83 -12.24 6.24
C LEU A 48 10.27 -12.94 4.99
N PHE A 49 9.82 -12.18 3.99
CA PHE A 49 9.27 -12.69 2.73
C PHE A 49 10.23 -12.57 1.55
N SER A 50 11.49 -12.18 1.78
CA SER A 50 12.43 -11.93 0.69
C SER A 50 12.50 -13.08 -0.32
N GLY A 51 12.20 -12.78 -1.59
CA GLY A 51 12.22 -13.75 -2.69
C GLY A 51 11.13 -14.81 -2.65
N LYS A 52 10.13 -14.70 -1.77
CA LYS A 52 8.98 -15.61 -1.74
C LYS A 52 8.03 -15.35 -2.91
N SER A 53 7.32 -16.40 -3.38
CA SER A 53 6.35 -16.31 -4.47
C SER A 53 4.91 -16.22 -3.98
N CYS A 54 4.71 -15.69 -2.76
CA CYS A 54 3.38 -15.44 -2.20
C CYS A 54 2.62 -14.47 -3.11
N GLN A 55 1.34 -14.76 -3.37
CA GLN A 55 0.45 -13.88 -4.15
C GLN A 55 -0.39 -12.98 -3.24
N VAL A 56 -0.79 -13.52 -2.09
CA VAL A 56 -1.61 -12.82 -1.10
C VAL A 56 -0.96 -12.91 0.27
N ILE A 57 -0.78 -11.78 0.94
CA ILE A 57 -0.28 -11.74 2.31
C ILE A 57 -1.26 -10.95 3.17
N ARG A 58 -1.72 -11.58 4.26
CA ARG A 58 -2.60 -10.97 5.26
C ARG A 58 -1.84 -10.76 6.56
N ILE A 59 -1.60 -9.49 6.87
CA ILE A 59 -0.95 -9.05 8.11
C ILE A 59 -2.05 -8.72 9.12
N PRO A 60 -2.04 -9.33 10.32
CA PRO A 60 -3.09 -9.09 11.31
C PRO A 60 -3.03 -7.67 11.90
N SER A 61 -4.15 -7.22 12.45
CA SER A 61 -4.18 -6.02 13.29
C SER A 61 -3.24 -6.15 14.47
N GLY A 62 -2.66 -5.03 14.92
CA GLY A 62 -1.67 -4.99 15.98
C GLY A 62 -0.21 -5.10 15.50
N VAL A 63 0.04 -5.53 14.24
CA VAL A 63 1.37 -5.41 13.65
C VAL A 63 1.63 -3.96 13.32
N TRP A 64 2.60 -3.36 14.01
CA TRP A 64 2.94 -1.94 13.84
C TRP A 64 4.26 -1.72 13.09
N LYS A 65 5.08 -2.80 12.93
CA LYS A 65 6.39 -2.69 12.30
C LYS A 65 6.67 -3.81 11.30
N ILE A 66 7.21 -3.43 10.16
CA ILE A 66 7.78 -4.32 9.14
C ILE A 66 9.26 -4.00 9.01
N GLY A 67 10.12 -5.01 9.15
CA GLY A 67 11.56 -4.87 9.05
C GLY A 67 12.04 -4.51 7.64
N ARG A 68 13.29 -4.07 7.53
CA ARG A 68 13.93 -3.72 6.25
C ARG A 68 13.85 -4.89 5.27
N TYR A 69 13.57 -4.57 4.00
CA TYR A 69 13.47 -5.57 2.93
C TYR A 69 12.47 -6.70 3.23
N GLY A 70 11.46 -6.45 4.06
CA GLY A 70 10.51 -7.46 4.53
C GLY A 70 9.86 -8.27 3.40
N PHE A 71 9.55 -7.62 2.28
CA PHE A 71 8.96 -8.21 1.07
C PHE A 71 9.90 -8.11 -0.16
N TYR A 72 11.19 -7.92 0.04
CA TYR A 72 12.14 -7.72 -1.04
C TYR A 72 12.05 -8.83 -2.11
N ASN A 73 11.87 -8.42 -3.39
CA ASN A 73 11.72 -9.36 -4.51
C ASN A 73 10.53 -10.36 -4.37
N CYS A 74 9.45 -10.00 -3.70
CA CYS A 74 8.20 -10.75 -3.76
C CYS A 74 7.49 -10.49 -5.08
N ARG A 75 8.05 -11.04 -6.17
CA ARG A 75 7.66 -10.72 -7.56
C ARG A 75 6.26 -11.20 -7.93
N GLU A 76 5.67 -12.11 -7.15
CA GLU A 76 4.34 -12.64 -7.38
C GLU A 76 3.28 -12.04 -6.44
N LEU A 77 3.66 -11.12 -5.53
CA LEU A 77 2.74 -10.49 -4.60
C LEU A 77 1.78 -9.55 -5.34
N GLU A 78 0.49 -9.89 -5.31
CA GLU A 78 -0.59 -9.17 -5.98
C GLU A 78 -1.50 -8.43 -4.99
N GLU A 79 -1.69 -9.00 -3.79
CA GLU A 79 -2.63 -8.48 -2.80
C GLU A 79 -2.02 -8.44 -1.40
N LEU A 80 -2.16 -7.29 -0.72
CA LEU A 80 -1.67 -7.07 0.63
C LEU A 80 -2.80 -6.60 1.55
N TRP A 81 -2.98 -7.29 2.69
CA TRP A 81 -3.91 -6.90 3.75
C TRP A 81 -3.14 -6.45 4.98
N PHE A 82 -3.51 -5.32 5.55
CA PHE A 82 -2.90 -4.78 6.78
C PHE A 82 -3.87 -3.82 7.49
N SER A 83 -3.50 -3.35 8.69
CA SER A 83 -4.29 -2.37 9.42
C SER A 83 -3.58 -1.03 9.54
N SER A 84 -4.34 0.00 9.91
CA SER A 84 -3.80 1.33 10.21
C SER A 84 -2.85 1.35 11.42
N ASP A 85 -2.80 0.26 12.21
CA ASP A 85 -1.84 0.11 13.33
C ASP A 85 -0.39 0.11 12.84
N PHE A 86 -0.19 -0.27 11.58
CA PHE A 86 1.11 -0.25 10.93
C PHE A 86 1.66 1.18 10.80
N THR A 87 2.83 1.45 11.40
CA THR A 87 3.41 2.80 11.49
C THR A 87 4.91 2.88 11.21
N ASP A 88 5.61 1.75 11.17
CA ASP A 88 7.06 1.69 10.93
C ASP A 88 7.39 0.72 9.79
N LEU A 89 7.83 1.28 8.66
CA LEU A 89 8.28 0.53 7.47
C LEU A 89 9.80 0.61 7.35
N GLY A 90 10.44 -0.54 7.43
CA GLY A 90 11.86 -0.66 7.13
C GLY A 90 12.15 -0.33 5.66
N SER A 91 13.25 0.37 5.39
CA SER A 91 13.64 0.80 4.05
C SER A 91 13.69 -0.36 3.04
N GLY A 92 13.23 -0.13 1.83
CA GLY A 92 13.25 -1.10 0.73
C GLY A 92 12.32 -2.29 0.94
N ALA A 93 11.32 -2.17 1.83
CA ALA A 93 10.47 -3.29 2.18
C ALA A 93 9.77 -3.90 0.96
N PHE A 94 9.33 -3.09 0.01
CA PHE A 94 8.63 -3.52 -1.20
C PHE A 94 9.48 -3.47 -2.48
N THR A 95 10.79 -3.27 -2.37
CA THR A 95 11.68 -3.24 -3.54
C THR A 95 11.57 -4.54 -4.34
N GLY A 96 11.23 -4.44 -5.63
CA GLY A 96 11.06 -5.59 -6.52
C GLY A 96 9.70 -6.28 -6.46
N CYS A 97 8.70 -5.66 -5.82
CA CYS A 97 7.31 -6.12 -5.77
C CYS A 97 6.48 -5.43 -6.86
N HIS A 98 6.64 -5.85 -8.14
CA HIS A 98 6.05 -5.16 -9.30
C HIS A 98 4.66 -5.72 -9.72
N LYS A 99 4.02 -6.55 -8.90
CA LYS A 99 2.69 -7.09 -9.21
C LYS A 99 1.61 -6.68 -8.22
N ILE A 100 1.95 -5.89 -7.21
CA ILE A 100 0.96 -5.41 -6.24
C ILE A 100 -0.03 -4.51 -6.97
N ARG A 101 -1.31 -4.92 -6.95
CA ARG A 101 -2.42 -4.21 -7.59
C ARG A 101 -3.59 -3.97 -6.65
N ARG A 102 -3.56 -4.58 -5.45
CA ARG A 102 -4.64 -4.44 -4.48
C ARG A 102 -4.12 -4.37 -3.05
N MET A 103 -4.62 -3.40 -2.30
CA MET A 103 -4.41 -3.29 -0.85
C MET A 103 -5.74 -3.19 -0.13
N GLU A 104 -5.90 -4.00 0.91
CA GLU A 104 -7.03 -3.98 1.84
C GLU A 104 -6.54 -3.44 3.18
N VAL A 105 -7.02 -2.28 3.58
CA VAL A 105 -6.53 -1.56 4.76
C VAL A 105 -7.65 -1.43 5.79
N GLN A 106 -7.53 -2.16 6.89
CA GLN A 106 -8.44 -2.01 8.03
C GLN A 106 -8.11 -0.72 8.78
N MET A 107 -8.98 0.25 8.72
CA MET A 107 -8.81 1.55 9.38
C MET A 107 -9.33 1.49 10.81
N ASN A 108 -8.43 1.36 11.79
CA ASN A 108 -8.69 1.46 13.22
C ASN A 108 -8.51 2.89 13.72
N SER A 109 -7.88 3.75 12.90
CA SER A 109 -7.70 5.18 13.11
C SER A 109 -7.58 5.89 11.76
N GLN A 110 -7.58 7.22 11.76
CA GLN A 110 -7.38 8.01 10.53
C GLN A 110 -5.92 8.04 10.07
N GLU A 111 -4.96 7.83 10.96
CA GLU A 111 -3.54 7.71 10.64
C GLU A 111 -3.20 6.29 10.22
N SER A 112 -2.32 6.13 9.25
CA SER A 112 -1.83 4.82 8.80
C SER A 112 -0.44 4.91 8.17
N GLY A 113 0.26 3.77 8.07
CA GLY A 113 1.49 3.63 7.30
C GLY A 113 1.28 3.48 5.78
N LEU A 114 0.08 3.75 5.27
CA LEU A 114 -0.23 3.62 3.85
C LEU A 114 0.66 4.52 2.97
N LYS A 115 0.99 5.73 3.43
CA LYS A 115 1.86 6.66 2.70
C LYS A 115 3.24 6.05 2.43
N GLU A 116 3.82 5.44 3.44
CA GLU A 116 5.13 4.81 3.38
C GLU A 116 5.14 3.66 2.37
N ILE A 117 4.10 2.81 2.39
CA ILE A 117 3.95 1.72 1.42
C ILE A 117 3.77 2.27 -0.01
N LEU A 118 2.88 3.24 -0.19
CA LEU A 118 2.62 3.87 -1.49
C LEU A 118 3.85 4.56 -2.08
N SER A 119 4.81 4.99 -1.25
CA SER A 119 6.06 5.59 -1.73
C SER A 119 7.04 4.56 -2.33
N GLU A 120 6.88 3.28 -2.01
CA GLU A 120 7.71 2.19 -2.55
C GLU A 120 7.03 1.38 -3.67
N VAL A 121 5.72 1.60 -3.90
CA VAL A 121 4.93 0.88 -4.92
C VAL A 121 4.45 1.87 -5.98
N GLY A 122 5.06 1.83 -7.17
CA GLY A 122 4.78 2.75 -8.28
C GLY A 122 3.68 2.29 -9.23
N GLU A 123 3.29 1.03 -9.21
CA GLU A 123 2.34 0.38 -10.10
C GLU A 123 0.91 0.91 -9.93
N GLU A 124 0.06 0.71 -10.96
CA GLU A 124 -1.37 0.96 -10.83
C GLU A 124 -1.96 0.12 -9.70
N LEU A 125 -2.70 0.76 -8.78
CA LEU A 125 -3.07 0.15 -7.52
C LEU A 125 -4.48 0.54 -7.08
N GLN A 126 -5.26 -0.45 -6.67
CA GLN A 126 -6.52 -0.28 -5.96
C GLN A 126 -6.28 -0.38 -4.44
N VAL A 127 -6.79 0.58 -3.68
CA VAL A 127 -6.73 0.57 -2.20
C VAL A 127 -8.15 0.66 -1.65
N HIS A 128 -8.56 -0.37 -0.93
CA HIS A 128 -9.81 -0.38 -0.19
C HIS A 128 -9.55 -0.08 1.28
N LEU A 129 -10.05 1.04 1.76
CA LEU A 129 -10.08 1.40 3.17
C LEU A 129 -11.41 0.95 3.75
N TYR A 130 -11.41 0.25 4.90
CA TYR A 130 -12.62 -0.18 5.59
C TYR A 130 -12.49 -0.08 7.11
N GLY A 131 -13.59 0.08 7.84
CA GLY A 131 -13.62 0.28 9.28
C GLY A 131 -14.03 1.70 9.66
N GLU A 132 -13.19 2.47 10.38
CA GLU A 132 -13.52 3.86 10.74
C GLU A 132 -13.59 4.81 9.53
N VAL A 133 -12.91 4.46 8.44
CA VAL A 133 -12.95 5.17 7.16
C VAL A 133 -13.27 4.15 6.08
N GLU A 134 -14.29 4.42 5.26
CA GLU A 134 -14.63 3.57 4.11
C GLU A 134 -14.40 4.33 2.81
N ALA A 135 -13.49 3.81 1.97
CA ALA A 135 -13.20 4.38 0.67
C ALA A 135 -12.60 3.34 -0.28
N MET A 136 -12.89 3.47 -1.56
CA MET A 136 -12.17 2.79 -2.63
C MET A 136 -11.40 3.84 -3.42
N LEU A 137 -10.09 3.69 -3.44
CA LEU A 137 -9.16 4.61 -4.07
C LEU A 137 -8.37 3.90 -5.17
N TRP A 138 -8.15 4.59 -6.26
CA TRP A 138 -7.35 4.12 -7.38
C TRP A 138 -6.15 5.02 -7.55
N PHE A 139 -4.95 4.45 -7.51
CA PHE A 139 -3.69 5.15 -7.68
C PHE A 139 -3.12 4.83 -9.05
N PRO A 140 -2.96 5.82 -9.93
CA PRO A 140 -2.30 5.62 -11.22
C PRO A 140 -0.86 5.15 -11.08
N GLU A 141 -0.34 4.53 -12.12
CA GLU A 141 1.08 4.20 -12.22
C GLU A 141 1.94 5.47 -12.30
N TYR A 142 3.15 5.38 -11.79
CA TYR A 142 4.22 6.33 -12.08
C TYR A 142 5.58 5.63 -12.05
N TYR A 143 6.52 6.17 -12.76
CA TYR A 143 7.92 5.80 -12.65
C TYR A 143 8.83 7.02 -12.77
N GLU A 144 10.02 6.90 -12.22
CA GLU A 144 11.05 7.93 -12.27
C GLU A 144 12.17 7.48 -13.20
N GLU A 145 12.55 8.35 -14.12
CA GLU A 145 13.65 8.13 -15.06
C GLU A 145 14.79 9.10 -14.79
N GLY A 146 15.98 8.57 -14.62
CA GLY A 146 17.19 9.39 -14.55
C GLY A 146 17.64 9.83 -15.95
N VAL A 147 17.53 11.11 -16.24
CA VAL A 147 17.95 11.70 -17.52
C VAL A 147 19.22 12.51 -17.34
N GLU A 148 20.27 12.17 -18.10
CA GLU A 148 21.50 12.96 -18.12
C GLU A 148 21.34 14.17 -19.05
N ASN A 149 21.40 15.37 -18.47
CA ASN A 149 21.50 16.60 -19.25
C ASN A 149 22.97 16.78 -19.71
N THR A 150 23.26 16.34 -20.93
CA THR A 150 24.60 16.30 -21.50
C THR A 150 25.35 17.65 -21.52
N PRO A 151 24.74 18.82 -21.75
CA PRO A 151 25.45 20.09 -21.68
C PRO A 151 25.95 20.45 -20.29
N ALA A 152 25.21 20.11 -19.26
CA ALA A 152 25.51 20.46 -17.86
C ALA A 152 26.08 19.30 -17.04
N ARG A 153 26.05 18.07 -17.54
CA ARG A 153 26.37 16.80 -16.82
C ARG A 153 25.63 16.68 -15.49
N ILE A 154 24.40 17.16 -15.46
CA ILE A 154 23.53 17.07 -14.30
C ILE A 154 22.58 15.91 -14.54
N LEU A 155 22.53 14.96 -13.60
CA LEU A 155 21.51 13.94 -13.58
C LEU A 155 20.20 14.59 -13.09
N MET A 156 19.17 14.57 -13.93
CA MET A 156 17.82 15.02 -13.59
C MET A 156 16.92 13.81 -13.46
N THR A 157 15.97 13.87 -12.56
CA THR A 157 14.91 12.85 -12.45
C THR A 157 13.66 13.39 -13.15
N GLU A 158 13.18 12.67 -14.15
CA GLU A 158 11.88 12.92 -14.79
C GLU A 158 10.85 11.95 -14.22
N VAL A 159 9.67 12.47 -13.88
CA VAL A 159 8.55 11.69 -13.38
C VAL A 159 7.53 11.51 -14.49
N HIS A 160 7.20 10.27 -14.78
CA HIS A 160 6.21 9.87 -15.77
C HIS A 160 4.96 9.32 -15.09
N GLY A 161 3.78 9.63 -15.64
CA GLY A 161 2.48 9.25 -15.08
C GLY A 161 1.98 10.19 -13.97
N SER A 162 0.71 10.08 -13.65
CA SER A 162 0.06 10.94 -12.64
C SER A 162 0.20 10.41 -11.21
N GLY A 163 0.62 9.17 -11.06
CA GLY A 163 0.57 8.40 -9.81
C GLY A 163 1.32 8.99 -8.63
N LEU A 164 2.47 9.64 -8.86
CA LEU A 164 3.22 10.30 -7.80
C LEU A 164 2.40 11.40 -7.11
N TYR A 165 1.63 12.17 -7.87
CA TYR A 165 0.80 13.23 -7.31
C TYR A 165 -0.32 12.69 -6.41
N TYR A 166 -0.89 11.56 -6.76
CA TYR A 166 -1.91 10.87 -5.96
C TYR A 166 -1.35 10.29 -4.68
N ARG A 167 -0.13 9.72 -4.72
CA ARG A 167 0.57 9.15 -3.55
C ARG A 167 1.01 10.20 -2.54
N ASN A 168 1.05 11.46 -2.96
CA ASN A 168 1.34 12.61 -2.09
C ASN A 168 0.09 13.27 -1.49
N CYS A 169 -1.11 12.69 -1.65
CA CYS A 169 -2.33 13.20 -1.06
C CYS A 169 -2.46 12.84 0.43
N PHE A 170 -1.48 13.25 1.24
CA PHE A 170 -1.46 13.03 2.68
C PHE A 170 -1.11 14.32 3.44
N GLN A 171 -1.68 14.46 4.63
CA GLN A 171 -1.25 15.43 5.63
C GLN A 171 -0.69 14.65 6.83
N GLY A 172 0.64 14.59 6.94
CA GLY A 172 1.28 13.64 7.84
C GLY A 172 0.98 12.20 7.41
N LYS A 173 0.36 11.42 8.31
CA LYS A 173 -0.08 10.03 8.08
C LYS A 173 -1.58 9.90 7.74
N VAL A 174 -2.30 11.02 7.65
CA VAL A 174 -3.73 11.05 7.32
C VAL A 174 -3.92 11.27 5.83
N PHE A 175 -4.70 10.41 5.19
CA PHE A 175 -5.04 10.56 3.77
C PHE A 175 -5.97 11.74 3.55
N HIS A 176 -5.67 12.58 2.55
CA HIS A 176 -6.36 13.82 2.29
C HIS A 176 -7.24 13.74 1.04
N PHE A 177 -8.49 13.28 1.21
CA PHE A 177 -9.45 13.03 0.12
C PHE A 177 -9.66 14.23 -0.79
N LEU A 178 -9.73 15.46 -0.23
CA LEU A 178 -9.91 16.67 -1.03
C LEU A 178 -8.74 16.90 -2.02
N GLU A 179 -7.50 16.64 -1.59
CA GLU A 179 -6.34 16.77 -2.49
C GLU A 179 -6.34 15.67 -3.54
N TYR A 180 -6.75 14.45 -3.19
CA TYR A 180 -6.94 13.36 -4.15
C TYR A 180 -7.97 13.74 -5.23
N ASP A 181 -9.15 14.20 -4.84
CA ASP A 181 -10.21 14.58 -5.78
C ASP A 181 -9.81 15.76 -6.68
N LYS A 182 -9.00 16.70 -6.20
CA LYS A 182 -8.46 17.82 -7.00
C LYS A 182 -7.53 17.36 -8.14
N ARG A 183 -6.94 16.15 -8.04
CA ARG A 183 -6.06 15.61 -9.08
C ARG A 183 -6.81 14.99 -10.26
N PHE A 184 -8.14 14.93 -10.22
CA PHE A 184 -8.92 14.24 -11.24
C PHE A 184 -8.69 14.77 -12.67
N GLU A 185 -8.55 16.09 -12.86
CA GLU A 185 -8.24 16.66 -14.18
C GLU A 185 -6.85 16.25 -14.70
N LEU A 186 -5.90 16.03 -13.80
CA LEU A 186 -4.58 15.49 -14.17
C LEU A 186 -4.73 14.05 -14.67
N ALA A 187 -5.48 13.20 -13.93
CA ALA A 187 -5.73 11.83 -14.35
C ALA A 187 -6.48 11.78 -15.69
N ARG A 188 -7.50 12.62 -15.90
CA ARG A 188 -8.23 12.70 -17.18
C ARG A 188 -7.33 12.95 -18.39
N ALA A 189 -6.23 13.65 -18.18
CA ALA A 189 -5.29 13.98 -19.27
C ALA A 189 -4.30 12.83 -19.57
N GLN A 190 -4.13 11.87 -18.69
CA GLN A 190 -3.05 10.88 -18.75
C GLN A 190 -3.52 9.43 -18.70
N GLU A 191 -4.63 9.15 -18.00
CA GLU A 191 -5.05 7.78 -17.70
C GLU A 191 -6.11 7.27 -18.71
N SER A 192 -6.25 5.94 -18.76
CA SER A 192 -7.24 5.29 -19.61
C SER A 192 -8.68 5.55 -19.15
N PRO A 193 -9.66 5.53 -20.08
CA PRO A 193 -11.07 5.68 -19.69
C PRO A 193 -11.57 4.60 -18.74
N ASP A 194 -11.03 3.36 -18.80
CA ASP A 194 -11.42 2.28 -17.92
C ASP A 194 -10.92 2.54 -16.49
N PHE A 195 -9.65 2.94 -16.33
CA PHE A 195 -9.10 3.35 -15.05
C PHE A 195 -9.89 4.50 -14.43
N LEU A 196 -10.19 5.55 -15.24
CA LEU A 196 -10.94 6.72 -14.77
C LEU A 196 -12.35 6.36 -14.30
N ARG A 197 -13.03 5.43 -14.99
CA ARG A 197 -14.34 4.93 -14.57
C ARG A 197 -14.29 4.27 -13.20
N GLU A 198 -13.33 3.37 -12.98
CA GLU A 198 -13.16 2.71 -11.69
C GLU A 198 -12.86 3.70 -10.57
N MET A 199 -11.97 4.67 -10.82
CA MET A 199 -11.68 5.75 -9.88
C MET A 199 -12.94 6.55 -9.52
N VAL A 200 -13.73 6.94 -10.51
CA VAL A 200 -14.95 7.71 -10.33
C VAL A 200 -16.02 6.90 -9.59
N TYR A 201 -16.24 5.64 -9.96
CA TYR A 201 -17.17 4.76 -9.25
C TYR A 201 -16.76 4.57 -7.79
N GLY A 202 -15.49 4.35 -7.52
CA GLY A 202 -14.96 4.24 -6.17
C GLY A 202 -15.29 5.47 -5.33
N ARG A 203 -15.04 6.67 -5.85
CA ARG A 203 -15.27 7.92 -5.13
C ARG A 203 -16.76 8.28 -4.98
N LEU A 204 -17.62 7.94 -5.94
CA LEU A 204 -19.06 8.18 -5.84
C LEU A 204 -19.76 7.19 -4.92
N TYR A 205 -19.30 5.93 -4.88
CA TYR A 205 -19.90 4.91 -4.03
C TYR A 205 -19.50 5.08 -2.55
N TRP A 206 -18.23 5.45 -2.28
CA TRP A 206 -17.70 5.75 -0.95
C TRP A 206 -17.31 7.24 -0.86
N PRO A 207 -18.29 8.14 -0.64
CA PRO A 207 -18.09 9.58 -0.79
C PRO A 207 -17.43 10.29 0.41
N VAL A 208 -16.66 9.58 1.23
CA VAL A 208 -15.97 10.19 2.38
C VAL A 208 -15.12 11.38 1.93
N GLY A 209 -15.34 12.53 2.57
CA GLY A 209 -14.65 13.79 2.23
C GLY A 209 -14.96 14.36 0.84
N LEU A 210 -15.89 13.76 0.08
CA LEU A 210 -16.23 14.20 -1.28
C LEU A 210 -17.03 15.51 -1.24
N THR A 211 -16.49 16.55 -1.89
CA THR A 211 -17.16 17.85 -2.01
C THR A 211 -18.22 17.83 -3.12
N ALA A 212 -19.22 18.72 -3.01
CA ALA A 212 -20.24 18.88 -4.05
C ALA A 212 -19.62 19.19 -5.43
N LYS A 213 -18.52 19.96 -5.47
CA LYS A 213 -17.80 20.28 -6.71
C LYS A 213 -17.17 19.03 -7.33
N ALA A 214 -16.45 18.24 -6.54
CA ALA A 214 -15.81 17.02 -7.03
C ALA A 214 -16.87 15.97 -7.45
N LYS A 215 -17.95 15.84 -6.67
CA LYS A 215 -19.07 14.98 -7.02
C LYS A 215 -19.68 15.32 -8.39
N ALA A 216 -19.98 16.61 -8.63
CA ALA A 216 -20.53 17.06 -9.90
C ALA A 216 -19.57 16.79 -11.08
N GLN A 217 -18.26 16.93 -10.86
CA GLN A 217 -17.23 16.65 -11.85
C GLN A 217 -17.16 15.16 -12.21
N TYR A 218 -17.26 14.28 -11.23
CA TYR A 218 -17.32 12.83 -11.41
C TYR A 218 -18.62 12.39 -12.14
N GLU A 219 -19.77 12.93 -11.71
CA GLU A 219 -21.05 12.64 -12.36
C GLU A 219 -21.06 13.11 -13.82
N GLN A 220 -20.50 14.29 -14.11
CA GLN A 220 -20.35 14.78 -15.48
C GLN A 220 -19.48 13.85 -16.32
N TYR A 221 -18.36 13.38 -15.79
CA TYR A 221 -17.47 12.44 -16.49
C TYR A 221 -18.21 11.18 -16.93
N LEU A 222 -19.03 10.58 -16.03
CA LEU A 222 -19.84 9.38 -16.37
C LEU A 222 -20.94 9.64 -17.39
N GLN A 223 -21.39 10.88 -17.56
CA GLN A 223 -22.38 11.23 -18.59
C GLN A 223 -21.73 11.43 -19.97
N GLU A 224 -20.46 11.77 -20.01
CA GLU A 224 -19.69 12.02 -21.24
C GLU A 224 -19.06 10.73 -21.81
N HIS A 225 -18.90 9.66 -21.00
CA HIS A 225 -18.20 8.40 -21.33
C HIS A 225 -18.97 7.17 -20.90
#